data_71e7a972cd5093bc2a8dfbc2fe198658
#
_entry.id   71e7a972cd5093bc2a8dfbc2fe198658
#
_cell.length_a   1.000
_cell.length_b   1.000
_cell.length_c   1.000
_cell.angle_alpha   90.00
_cell.angle_beta   90.00
_cell.angle_gamma   90.00
#
_symmetry.space_group_name_H-M   'P 1'
#
loop_
_entity.id
_entity.type
_entity.pdbx_description
1 polymer ?
#
loop_
_entity_poly.entity_id
_entity_poly.type
_entity_poly.pdbx_seq_one_letter_code
_entity_poly.pdbx_strand_id
1 'polypeptide(L)'
;MKKIYLLILILLTSQELYSQNRYAVMLTDKNNSTYSFSNPSAYLSQRAINRRLQFGIALDSLDLPVNATYLTAIQNTGAVILNTSRWLNEVTVDVSANPGALSAINALPFVKQTKLAARTTNRSNSKYSFEMESLMQRQSQTQKVASTSSFYNYGNALNQIQMLHGDNLHDLGFRGDGKIIAMLDAGFLRADSMTAFDSLRAHNRILSTYDFVDHNSNVYDDHTHGSMCFSIIGANDPGNIVGTAPEA
;
A
#
# COMPACT_ATOMS: atom_id res chain seq x y z
N MET A 1 45.86 30.95 10.44
CA MET A 1 45.10 30.39 9.31
C MET A 1 44.81 28.91 9.48
N LYS A 2 45.77 28.00 9.76
CA LYS A 2 45.47 26.54 9.90
C LYS A 2 44.41 26.17 10.97
N LYS A 3 44.34 26.93 12.07
CA LYS A 3 43.32 26.70 13.15
C LYS A 3 41.90 27.10 12.74
N ILE A 4 41.74 28.08 11.85
CA ILE A 4 40.44 28.51 11.33
C ILE A 4 39.87 27.46 10.38
N TYR A 5 40.70 26.85 9.51
CA TYR A 5 40.27 25.77 8.63
C TYR A 5 39.82 24.52 9.38
N LEU A 6 40.48 24.21 10.52
CA LEU A 6 40.07 23.08 11.37
C LEU A 6 38.70 23.34 12.01
N LEU A 7 38.42 24.58 12.46
CA LEU A 7 37.12 24.93 13.03
C LEU A 7 35.99 24.90 11.98
N ILE A 8 36.26 25.37 10.77
CA ILE A 8 35.32 25.30 9.63
C ILE A 8 35.09 23.84 9.22
N LEU A 9 36.12 22.99 9.23
CA LEU A 9 35.97 21.56 8.94
C LEU A 9 35.10 20.86 9.99
N ILE A 10 35.26 21.18 11.27
CA ILE A 10 34.43 20.63 12.34
C ILE A 10 32.98 21.13 12.26
N LEU A 11 32.74 22.39 11.87
CA LEU A 11 31.40 22.92 11.62
C LEU A 11 30.73 22.30 10.39
N LEU A 12 31.50 21.92 9.36
CA LEU A 12 30.98 21.24 8.15
C LEU A 12 30.68 19.75 8.39
N THR A 13 31.30 19.12 9.40
CA THR A 13 31.03 17.71 9.74
C THR A 13 29.88 17.53 10.74
N SER A 14 29.35 18.60 11.31
CA SER A 14 28.18 18.59 12.17
C SER A 14 26.85 18.72 11.41
N GLN A 15 26.82 18.36 10.14
CA GLN A 15 25.55 18.01 9.50
C GLN A 15 25.04 16.75 10.20
N GLU A 16 24.25 16.96 11.21
CA GLU A 16 23.44 15.91 11.82
C GLU A 16 22.76 15.17 10.67
N LEU A 17 23.23 13.96 10.37
CA LEU A 17 22.47 12.99 9.60
C LEU A 17 21.21 12.71 10.39
N TYR A 18 20.15 13.50 10.19
CA TYR A 18 18.83 13.20 10.71
C TYR A 18 18.40 11.86 10.08
N SER A 19 18.85 10.78 10.69
CA SER A 19 18.33 9.46 10.44
C SER A 19 16.86 9.51 10.85
N GLN A 20 15.96 9.52 9.90
CA GLN A 20 14.53 9.41 10.21
C GLN A 20 14.32 8.08 10.92
N ASN A 21 14.07 8.15 12.21
CA ASN A 21 13.87 7.00 13.05
C ASN A 21 12.36 6.76 13.16
N ARG A 22 11.84 5.86 12.33
CA ARG A 22 10.45 5.43 12.36
C ARG A 22 10.34 4.12 13.11
N TYR A 23 9.46 4.07 14.10
CA TYR A 23 9.24 2.89 14.93
C TYR A 23 7.79 2.44 14.86
N ALA A 24 7.60 1.12 14.79
CA ALA A 24 6.35 0.46 15.04
C ALA A 24 6.20 0.23 16.55
N VAL A 25 5.16 0.78 17.14
CA VAL A 25 4.82 0.71 18.56
C VAL A 25 3.65 -0.25 18.71
N MET A 26 3.89 -1.46 19.18
CA MET A 26 2.86 -2.46 19.44
C MET A 26 2.21 -2.19 20.80
N LEU A 27 0.89 -2.19 20.85
CA LEU A 27 0.12 -1.93 22.08
C LEU A 27 -0.40 -3.23 22.69
N THR A 28 -0.61 -3.24 24.01
CA THR A 28 -1.02 -4.42 24.76
C THR A 28 -2.47 -4.81 24.45
N ASP A 29 -3.36 -3.84 24.36
CA ASP A 29 -4.80 -4.04 24.27
C ASP A 29 -5.51 -2.82 23.65
N LYS A 30 -6.84 -2.84 23.63
CA LYS A 30 -7.72 -1.73 23.24
C LYS A 30 -8.73 -1.42 24.34
N ASN A 31 -8.36 -1.67 25.61
CA ASN A 31 -9.24 -1.48 26.74
C ASN A 31 -9.70 -0.02 26.83
N ASN A 32 -10.90 0.17 27.39
CA ASN A 32 -11.54 1.48 27.54
C ASN A 32 -11.66 2.25 26.19
N SER A 33 -11.80 1.53 25.06
CA SER A 33 -12.10 2.15 23.78
C SER A 33 -13.44 2.91 23.85
N THR A 34 -13.48 4.06 23.17
CA THR A 34 -14.74 4.81 22.97
C THR A 34 -15.67 4.13 21.97
N TYR A 35 -15.20 3.12 21.25
CA TYR A 35 -15.97 2.35 20.28
C TYR A 35 -16.54 1.09 20.91
N SER A 36 -17.76 0.71 20.48
CA SER A 36 -18.49 -0.45 20.99
C SER A 36 -18.93 -1.37 19.85
N PHE A 37 -18.96 -2.67 20.09
CA PHE A 37 -19.52 -3.66 19.15
C PHE A 37 -21.01 -3.44 18.86
N SER A 38 -21.74 -2.78 19.75
CA SER A 38 -23.16 -2.43 19.54
C SER A 38 -23.35 -1.30 18.51
N ASN A 39 -22.31 -0.52 18.19
CA ASN A 39 -22.35 0.54 17.20
C ASN A 39 -21.19 0.44 16.17
N PRO A 40 -21.19 -0.60 15.32
CA PRO A 40 -20.10 -0.81 14.37
C PRO A 40 -20.03 0.27 13.28
N SER A 41 -21.10 0.99 12.99
CA SER A 41 -21.11 2.07 12.00
C SER A 41 -20.22 3.26 12.38
N ALA A 42 -19.84 3.37 13.65
CA ALA A 42 -18.90 4.40 14.10
C ALA A 42 -17.44 4.15 13.62
N TYR A 43 -17.10 2.94 13.18
CA TYR A 43 -15.73 2.59 12.79
C TYR A 43 -15.61 1.62 11.60
N LEU A 44 -16.71 1.07 11.11
CA LEU A 44 -16.75 0.23 9.91
C LEU A 44 -17.65 0.88 8.85
N SER A 45 -17.29 0.72 7.59
CA SER A 45 -18.16 1.09 6.48
C SER A 45 -19.40 0.18 6.42
N GLN A 46 -20.49 0.68 5.87
CA GLN A 46 -21.72 -0.13 5.68
C GLN A 46 -21.44 -1.40 4.86
N ARG A 47 -20.55 -1.31 3.85
CA ARG A 47 -20.11 -2.47 3.05
C ARG A 47 -19.44 -3.53 3.94
N ALA A 48 -18.56 -3.13 4.85
CA ALA A 48 -17.90 -4.06 5.77
C ALA A 48 -18.90 -4.72 6.74
N ILE A 49 -19.86 -3.97 7.22
CA ILE A 49 -20.94 -4.48 8.09
C ILE A 49 -21.80 -5.50 7.31
N ASN A 50 -22.26 -5.15 6.12
CA ASN A 50 -23.08 -6.02 5.28
C ASN A 50 -22.36 -7.33 4.94
N ARG A 51 -21.06 -7.24 4.60
CA ARG A 51 -20.24 -8.44 4.33
C ARG A 51 -20.16 -9.37 5.55
N ARG A 52 -19.98 -8.81 6.75
CA ARG A 52 -19.95 -9.61 7.98
C ARG A 52 -21.29 -10.31 8.23
N LEU A 53 -22.39 -9.60 8.06
CA LEU A 53 -23.74 -10.15 8.18
C LEU A 53 -23.97 -11.27 7.16
N GLN A 54 -23.61 -11.04 5.90
CA GLN A 54 -23.80 -12.02 4.81
C GLN A 54 -23.03 -13.33 5.06
N PHE A 55 -21.82 -13.25 5.63
CA PHE A 55 -20.97 -14.40 5.85
C PHE A 55 -20.94 -14.89 7.31
N GLY A 56 -21.79 -14.36 8.18
CA GLY A 56 -21.83 -14.75 9.59
C GLY A 56 -20.54 -14.45 10.37
N ILE A 57 -19.79 -13.40 9.98
CA ILE A 57 -18.54 -13.02 10.62
C ILE A 57 -18.86 -12.12 11.82
N ALA A 58 -18.58 -12.59 13.02
CA ALA A 58 -18.73 -11.80 14.24
C ALA A 58 -17.74 -10.63 14.28
N LEU A 59 -18.14 -9.55 14.96
CA LEU A 59 -17.25 -8.46 15.32
C LEU A 59 -16.35 -8.88 16.48
N ASP A 60 -15.09 -8.48 16.43
CA ASP A 60 -14.13 -8.74 17.50
C ASP A 60 -13.20 -7.53 17.76
N SER A 61 -12.25 -7.70 18.67
CA SER A 61 -11.32 -6.63 19.05
C SER A 61 -10.41 -6.16 17.89
N LEU A 62 -10.21 -6.98 16.85
CA LEU A 62 -9.42 -6.60 15.67
C LEU A 62 -10.14 -5.54 14.84
N ASP A 63 -11.47 -5.49 14.91
CA ASP A 63 -12.27 -4.50 14.20
C ASP A 63 -12.21 -3.12 14.84
N LEU A 64 -12.02 -3.05 16.15
CA LEU A 64 -11.95 -1.77 16.87
C LEU A 64 -10.72 -0.97 16.45
N PRO A 65 -10.84 0.36 16.31
CA PRO A 65 -9.69 1.25 16.14
C PRO A 65 -8.70 1.14 17.30
N VAL A 66 -7.48 1.59 17.06
CA VAL A 66 -6.50 1.80 18.15
C VAL A 66 -7.07 2.78 19.15
N ASN A 67 -6.83 2.56 20.45
CA ASN A 67 -7.40 3.38 21.51
C ASN A 67 -6.89 4.84 21.40
N ALA A 68 -7.83 5.79 21.29
CA ALA A 68 -7.55 7.20 21.11
C ALA A 68 -6.75 7.81 22.29
N THR A 69 -7.00 7.33 23.52
CA THR A 69 -6.24 7.78 24.70
C THR A 69 -4.77 7.36 24.61
N TYR A 70 -4.50 6.16 24.07
CA TYR A 70 -3.14 5.68 23.86
C TYR A 70 -2.43 6.51 22.78
N LEU A 71 -3.15 6.83 21.68
CA LEU A 71 -2.60 7.71 20.64
C LEU A 71 -2.22 9.08 21.20
N THR A 72 -3.11 9.70 22.01
CA THR A 72 -2.84 10.99 22.66
C THR A 72 -1.63 10.90 23.59
N ALA A 73 -1.51 9.84 24.38
CA ALA A 73 -0.37 9.66 25.27
C ALA A 73 0.95 9.50 24.51
N ILE A 74 0.95 8.80 23.38
CA ILE A 74 2.11 8.67 22.49
C ILE A 74 2.47 10.04 21.89
N GLN A 75 1.51 10.82 21.39
CA GLN A 75 1.74 12.16 20.85
C GLN A 75 2.34 13.10 21.91
N ASN A 76 1.88 13.01 23.15
CA ASN A 76 2.39 13.82 24.26
C ASN A 76 3.86 13.54 24.61
N THR A 77 4.45 12.44 24.14
CA THR A 77 5.90 12.20 24.25
C THR A 77 6.72 13.06 23.27
N GLY A 78 6.07 13.76 22.34
CA GLY A 78 6.71 14.53 21.27
C GLY A 78 7.01 13.70 20.01
N ALA A 79 6.49 12.47 19.91
CA ALA A 79 6.55 11.67 18.69
C ALA A 79 5.44 12.08 17.70
N VAL A 80 5.73 12.01 16.41
CA VAL A 80 4.74 12.21 15.35
C VAL A 80 4.15 10.86 14.98
N ILE A 81 2.81 10.71 15.09
CA ILE A 81 2.11 9.52 14.61
C ILE A 81 1.99 9.61 13.11
N LEU A 82 2.48 8.59 12.40
CA LEU A 82 2.40 8.46 10.95
C LEU A 82 1.20 7.60 10.53
N ASN A 83 1.08 6.40 11.09
CA ASN A 83 0.03 5.45 10.73
C ASN A 83 -0.47 4.68 11.95
N THR A 84 -1.70 4.14 11.85
CA THR A 84 -2.27 3.24 12.85
C THR A 84 -2.78 1.98 12.17
N SER A 85 -2.55 0.83 12.79
CA SER A 85 -3.10 -0.45 12.33
C SER A 85 -4.04 -1.02 13.39
N ARG A 86 -5.33 -1.10 13.06
CA ARG A 86 -6.31 -1.70 13.97
C ARG A 86 -6.08 -3.20 14.16
N TRP A 87 -5.69 -3.92 13.11
CA TRP A 87 -5.51 -5.37 13.17
C TRP A 87 -4.27 -5.78 13.96
N LEU A 88 -3.16 -5.05 13.79
CA LEU A 88 -1.92 -5.30 14.53
C LEU A 88 -1.93 -4.66 15.91
N ASN A 89 -2.90 -3.79 16.20
CA ASN A 89 -2.95 -2.91 17.37
C ASN A 89 -1.62 -2.15 17.54
N GLU A 90 -1.21 -1.48 16.47
CA GLU A 90 0.11 -0.90 16.29
C GLU A 90 0.01 0.53 15.79
N VAL A 91 0.99 1.34 16.18
CA VAL A 91 1.14 2.73 15.75
C VAL A 91 2.54 2.92 15.20
N THR A 92 2.66 3.45 13.99
CA THR A 92 3.95 3.88 13.44
C THR A 92 4.21 5.33 13.83
N VAL A 93 5.37 5.58 14.43
CA VAL A 93 5.77 6.91 14.90
C VAL A 93 7.09 7.33 14.27
N ASP A 94 7.26 8.65 14.07
CA ASP A 94 8.53 9.28 13.75
C ASP A 94 9.03 10.04 15.00
N VAL A 95 10.25 9.74 15.41
CA VAL A 95 10.92 10.37 16.57
C VAL A 95 12.15 11.16 16.15
N SER A 96 12.32 11.47 14.87
CA SER A 96 13.50 12.17 14.33
C SER A 96 13.69 13.55 14.96
N ALA A 97 12.58 14.28 15.17
CA ALA A 97 12.59 15.60 15.80
C ALA A 97 12.81 15.55 17.33
N ASN A 98 12.47 14.43 17.97
CA ASN A 98 12.65 14.22 19.42
C ASN A 98 13.08 12.76 19.69
N PRO A 99 14.37 12.42 19.59
CA PRO A 99 14.86 11.07 19.85
C PRO A 99 14.55 10.54 21.26
N GLY A 100 14.39 11.43 22.24
CA GLY A 100 14.00 11.07 23.61
C GLY A 100 12.58 10.53 23.73
N ALA A 101 11.70 10.83 22.77
CA ALA A 101 10.33 10.34 22.74
C ALA A 101 10.26 8.80 22.74
N LEU A 102 11.21 8.12 22.11
CA LEU A 102 11.22 6.64 22.09
C LEU A 102 11.34 6.05 23.50
N SER A 103 12.19 6.62 24.34
CA SER A 103 12.32 6.18 25.74
C SER A 103 11.03 6.44 26.52
N ALA A 104 10.41 7.61 26.33
CA ALA A 104 9.14 7.96 26.96
C ALA A 104 7.99 7.02 26.49
N ILE A 105 7.94 6.67 25.20
CA ILE A 105 6.98 5.72 24.65
C ILE A 105 7.16 4.34 25.30
N ASN A 106 8.40 3.86 25.42
CA ASN A 106 8.68 2.55 26.03
C ASN A 106 8.32 2.48 27.53
N ALA A 107 8.22 3.62 28.19
CA ALA A 107 7.78 3.70 29.60
C ALA A 107 6.25 3.70 29.76
N LEU A 108 5.46 3.82 28.70
CA LEU A 108 4.01 3.81 28.78
C LEU A 108 3.50 2.37 29.08
N PRO A 109 2.61 2.20 30.07
CA PRO A 109 2.21 0.87 30.56
C PRO A 109 1.47 0.01 29.55
N PHE A 110 0.89 0.63 28.51
CA PHE A 110 0.17 -0.04 27.44
C PHE A 110 1.03 -0.31 26.19
N VAL A 111 2.32 0.02 26.22
CA VAL A 111 3.25 -0.31 25.14
C VAL A 111 3.86 -1.69 25.41
N LYS A 112 3.61 -2.61 24.48
CA LYS A 112 4.13 -3.97 24.55
C LYS A 112 5.55 -4.07 24.04
N GLN A 113 5.84 -3.40 22.92
CA GLN A 113 7.12 -3.47 22.23
C GLN A 113 7.24 -2.33 21.22
N THR A 114 8.48 -1.85 21.02
CA THR A 114 8.82 -1.00 19.89
C THR A 114 9.82 -1.72 18.98
N LYS A 115 9.66 -1.53 17.66
CA LYS A 115 10.59 -2.05 16.63
C LYS A 115 10.93 -0.96 15.65
N LEU A 116 12.17 -0.88 15.19
CA LEU A 116 12.54 -0.01 14.09
C LEU A 116 11.76 -0.45 12.82
N ALA A 117 10.90 0.43 12.30
CA ALA A 117 10.06 0.14 11.14
C ALA A 117 10.80 0.40 9.82
N ALA A 118 11.47 1.55 9.72
CA ALA A 118 12.25 1.91 8.55
C ALA A 118 13.36 2.88 8.92
N ARG A 119 14.48 2.81 8.18
CA ARG A 119 15.41 3.92 8.03
C ARG A 119 15.17 4.49 6.64
N THR A 120 14.74 5.74 6.55
CA THR A 120 14.72 6.40 5.26
C THR A 120 16.16 6.73 4.89
N THR A 121 16.73 5.91 4.02
CA THR A 121 17.87 6.34 3.22
C THR A 121 17.32 7.19 2.08
N ASN A 122 17.98 8.30 1.75
CA ASN A 122 17.61 9.11 0.59
C ASN A 122 17.38 8.17 -0.60
N ARG A 123 16.17 8.20 -1.17
CA ARG A 123 15.85 7.46 -2.40
C ARG A 123 16.88 7.86 -3.46
N SER A 124 17.79 6.97 -3.82
CA SER A 124 18.61 7.19 -4.99
C SER A 124 17.75 6.94 -6.23
N ASN A 125 17.78 7.88 -7.17
CA ASN A 125 17.07 7.79 -8.46
C ASN A 125 17.50 6.59 -9.34
N SER A 126 18.23 5.62 -8.81
CA SER A 126 18.72 4.46 -9.57
C SER A 126 17.70 3.31 -9.69
N LYS A 127 16.44 3.50 -9.28
CA LYS A 127 15.40 2.46 -9.25
C LYS A 127 14.97 1.91 -10.62
N TYR A 128 15.29 2.58 -11.71
CA TYR A 128 14.59 2.33 -12.98
C TYR A 128 15.36 1.57 -14.04
N SER A 129 16.66 1.29 -13.86
CA SER A 129 17.50 0.84 -14.98
C SER A 129 17.56 -0.67 -15.21
N PHE A 130 17.30 -1.50 -14.20
CA PHE A 130 17.57 -2.93 -14.33
C PHE A 130 16.41 -3.80 -14.80
N GLU A 131 15.17 -3.47 -14.41
CA GLU A 131 14.03 -4.36 -14.66
C GLU A 131 13.39 -4.17 -16.04
N MET A 132 13.44 -2.97 -16.61
CA MET A 132 12.76 -2.68 -17.89
C MET A 132 13.47 -3.32 -19.09
N GLU A 133 14.81 -3.42 -19.07
CA GLU A 133 15.58 -4.00 -20.16
C GLU A 133 15.41 -5.52 -20.28
N SER A 134 15.30 -6.22 -19.15
CA SER A 134 15.06 -7.66 -19.12
C SER A 134 13.64 -8.07 -19.58
N LEU A 135 12.66 -7.19 -19.41
CA LEU A 135 11.28 -7.43 -19.82
C LEU A 135 11.08 -7.19 -21.33
N MET A 136 11.76 -6.20 -21.90
CA MET A 136 11.70 -5.92 -23.35
C MET A 136 12.30 -7.05 -24.20
N GLN A 137 13.31 -7.76 -23.70
CA GLN A 137 13.94 -8.87 -24.43
C GLN A 137 13.09 -10.16 -24.48
N ARG A 138 12.08 -10.31 -23.60
CA ARG A 138 11.20 -11.49 -23.59
C ARG A 138 9.99 -11.39 -24.51
N GLN A 139 9.71 -10.25 -25.11
CA GLN A 139 8.51 -10.03 -25.95
C GLN A 139 8.57 -10.61 -27.37
N SER A 140 9.65 -11.28 -27.80
CA SER A 140 9.80 -11.66 -29.22
C SER A 140 9.32 -13.07 -29.59
N GLN A 141 8.60 -13.79 -28.74
CA GLN A 141 8.04 -15.11 -29.11
C GLN A 141 6.60 -15.28 -28.59
N THR A 142 5.65 -14.58 -29.20
CA THR A 142 4.24 -14.92 -29.03
C THR A 142 3.71 -15.55 -30.33
N GLN A 143 3.51 -16.86 -30.31
CA GLN A 143 2.63 -17.50 -31.28
C GLN A 143 1.22 -16.94 -31.08
N LYS A 144 0.67 -16.30 -32.12
CA LYS A 144 -0.75 -15.95 -32.16
C LYS A 144 -1.55 -17.23 -32.24
N VAL A 145 -2.00 -17.74 -31.11
CA VAL A 145 -3.04 -18.79 -31.12
C VAL A 145 -4.36 -18.10 -31.41
N ALA A 146 -5.01 -18.49 -32.49
CA ALA A 146 -6.33 -17.99 -32.86
C ALA A 146 -7.33 -18.38 -31.76
N SER A 147 -7.86 -17.38 -31.04
CA SER A 147 -8.91 -17.56 -30.05
C SER A 147 -10.21 -17.93 -30.75
N THR A 148 -10.77 -19.07 -30.42
CA THR A 148 -12.19 -19.38 -30.68
C THR A 148 -13.03 -18.50 -29.75
N SER A 149 -13.79 -17.56 -30.31
CA SER A 149 -14.93 -16.80 -29.75
C SER A 149 -15.01 -16.57 -28.22
N SER A 150 -13.93 -16.17 -27.55
CA SER A 150 -14.02 -15.68 -26.18
C SER A 150 -14.50 -14.22 -26.16
N PHE A 151 -15.14 -13.81 -25.05
CA PHE A 151 -15.70 -12.47 -24.87
C PHE A 151 -14.67 -11.36 -25.10
N TYR A 152 -13.42 -11.57 -24.68
CA TYR A 152 -12.32 -10.66 -24.89
C TYR A 152 -11.28 -11.20 -25.89
N ASN A 153 -10.68 -10.28 -26.64
CA ASN A 153 -9.39 -10.52 -27.28
C ASN A 153 -8.27 -10.21 -26.26
N TYR A 154 -7.72 -11.24 -25.64
CA TYR A 154 -6.73 -11.09 -24.55
C TYR A 154 -5.35 -10.62 -25.02
N GLY A 155 -5.06 -10.61 -26.32
CA GLY A 155 -3.76 -10.25 -26.86
C GLY A 155 -2.63 -11.07 -26.22
N ASN A 156 -1.64 -10.40 -25.64
CA ASN A 156 -0.48 -11.04 -25.03
C ASN A 156 -0.79 -11.78 -23.70
N ALA A 157 -1.95 -11.53 -23.10
CA ALA A 157 -2.36 -12.19 -21.85
C ALA A 157 -3.08 -13.54 -22.08
N LEU A 158 -3.35 -13.94 -23.32
CA LEU A 158 -4.18 -15.11 -23.63
C LEU A 158 -3.73 -16.37 -22.88
N ASN A 159 -2.45 -16.72 -22.96
CA ASN A 159 -1.94 -17.94 -22.31
C ASN A 159 -2.08 -17.89 -20.79
N GLN A 160 -1.91 -16.73 -20.16
CA GLN A 160 -2.02 -16.56 -18.72
C GLN A 160 -3.46 -16.74 -18.26
N ILE A 161 -4.42 -16.19 -19.00
CA ILE A 161 -5.84 -16.30 -18.69
C ILE A 161 -6.33 -17.73 -18.93
N GLN A 162 -5.98 -18.34 -20.07
CA GLN A 162 -6.42 -19.69 -20.42
C GLN A 162 -5.82 -20.78 -19.51
N MET A 163 -4.60 -20.59 -19.03
CA MET A 163 -3.97 -21.51 -18.08
C MET A 163 -4.83 -21.73 -16.81
N LEU A 164 -5.61 -20.74 -16.41
CA LEU A 164 -6.51 -20.76 -15.26
C LEU A 164 -7.98 -20.90 -15.64
N HIS A 165 -8.28 -21.13 -16.94
CA HIS A 165 -9.64 -21.12 -17.48
C HIS A 165 -10.41 -19.81 -17.20
N GLY A 166 -9.68 -18.69 -17.09
CA GLY A 166 -10.25 -17.37 -16.81
C GLY A 166 -11.11 -16.84 -17.96
N ASP A 167 -10.81 -17.23 -19.20
CA ASP A 167 -11.62 -16.96 -20.38
C ASP A 167 -13.06 -17.53 -20.24
N ASN A 168 -13.21 -18.76 -19.75
CA ASN A 168 -14.50 -19.36 -19.48
C ASN A 168 -15.29 -18.60 -18.41
N LEU A 169 -14.60 -18.09 -17.36
CA LEU A 169 -15.25 -17.26 -16.33
C LEU A 169 -15.72 -15.93 -16.91
N HIS A 170 -14.92 -15.29 -17.76
CA HIS A 170 -15.29 -14.04 -18.40
C HIS A 170 -16.48 -14.23 -19.37
N ASP A 171 -16.53 -15.34 -20.11
CA ASP A 171 -17.65 -15.69 -21.00
C ASP A 171 -18.95 -15.91 -20.20
N LEU A 172 -18.85 -16.44 -18.99
CA LEU A 172 -19.97 -16.60 -18.04
C LEU A 172 -20.35 -15.28 -17.34
N GLY A 173 -19.64 -14.16 -17.59
CA GLY A 173 -19.92 -12.85 -17.01
C GLY A 173 -19.19 -12.54 -15.70
N PHE A 174 -18.30 -13.42 -15.22
CA PHE A 174 -17.51 -13.19 -14.01
C PHE A 174 -16.24 -12.37 -14.33
N ARG A 175 -16.33 -11.05 -14.40
CA ARG A 175 -15.27 -10.12 -14.82
C ARG A 175 -14.81 -9.18 -13.72
N GLY A 176 -15.28 -9.40 -12.50
CA GLY A 176 -14.95 -8.58 -11.32
C GLY A 176 -15.95 -7.47 -11.00
N ASP A 177 -17.02 -7.31 -11.79
CA ASP A 177 -18.00 -6.24 -11.52
C ASP A 177 -18.53 -6.26 -10.10
N GLY A 178 -18.60 -5.06 -9.48
CA GLY A 178 -19.00 -4.87 -8.09
C GLY A 178 -18.03 -5.41 -7.04
N LYS A 179 -16.85 -5.92 -7.43
CA LYS A 179 -15.81 -6.34 -6.47
C LYS A 179 -14.85 -5.19 -6.21
N ILE A 180 -14.28 -5.17 -5.00
CA ILE A 180 -13.21 -4.24 -4.64
C ILE A 180 -11.96 -5.04 -4.37
N ILE A 181 -10.87 -4.67 -5.04
CA ILE A 181 -9.55 -5.27 -4.89
C ILE A 181 -8.64 -4.20 -4.30
N ALA A 182 -8.00 -4.51 -3.17
CA ALA A 182 -6.94 -3.68 -2.61
C ALA A 182 -5.58 -4.23 -3.07
N MET A 183 -4.75 -3.37 -3.65
CA MET A 183 -3.40 -3.71 -4.05
C MET A 183 -2.41 -2.94 -3.19
N LEU A 184 -1.46 -3.66 -2.59
CA LEU A 184 -0.38 -3.10 -1.79
C LEU A 184 0.93 -3.46 -2.48
N ASP A 185 1.65 -2.44 -2.95
CA ASP A 185 2.88 -2.65 -3.71
C ASP A 185 3.87 -1.48 -3.48
N ALA A 186 5.04 -1.53 -4.12
CA ALA A 186 6.09 -0.53 -3.98
C ALA A 186 5.86 0.75 -4.81
N GLY A 187 4.78 0.82 -5.57
CA GLY A 187 4.41 1.92 -6.45
C GLY A 187 3.71 1.41 -7.71
N PHE A 188 3.01 2.31 -8.41
CA PHE A 188 2.21 2.00 -9.59
C PHE A 188 2.58 2.96 -10.74
N LEU A 189 3.89 3.02 -11.07
CA LEU A 189 4.44 3.97 -12.01
C LEU A 189 3.60 4.06 -13.30
N ARG A 190 3.13 5.28 -13.62
CA ARG A 190 2.34 5.62 -14.80
C ARG A 190 1.00 4.88 -14.95
N ALA A 191 0.50 4.21 -13.92
CA ALA A 191 -0.82 3.55 -14.03
C ALA A 191 -1.96 4.56 -14.24
N ASP A 192 -1.74 5.83 -13.93
CA ASP A 192 -2.63 6.97 -14.21
C ASP A 192 -2.73 7.34 -15.70
N SER A 193 -1.78 6.90 -16.53
CA SER A 193 -1.65 7.31 -17.95
C SER A 193 -1.51 6.16 -18.95
N MET A 194 -1.34 4.92 -18.47
CA MET A 194 -1.24 3.74 -19.34
C MET A 194 -2.61 3.38 -19.94
N THR A 195 -2.64 3.07 -21.26
CA THR A 195 -3.86 2.67 -22.00
C THR A 195 -4.52 1.42 -21.42
N ALA A 196 -3.73 0.50 -20.88
CA ALA A 196 -4.22 -0.71 -20.22
C ALA A 196 -5.26 -0.43 -19.11
N PHE A 197 -5.24 0.77 -18.53
CA PHE A 197 -6.13 1.17 -17.42
C PHE A 197 -7.14 2.26 -17.79
N ASP A 198 -7.26 2.63 -19.09
CA ASP A 198 -8.22 3.63 -19.56
C ASP A 198 -9.65 3.30 -19.16
N SER A 199 -10.04 2.04 -19.30
CA SER A 199 -11.37 1.57 -18.91
C SER A 199 -11.65 1.79 -17.42
N LEU A 200 -10.69 1.49 -16.55
CA LEU A 200 -10.85 1.70 -15.10
C LEU A 200 -11.00 3.17 -14.76
N ARG A 201 -10.22 4.05 -15.42
CA ARG A 201 -10.30 5.50 -15.23
C ARG A 201 -11.63 6.07 -15.75
N ALA A 202 -12.01 5.68 -16.95
CA ALA A 202 -13.25 6.15 -17.59
C ALA A 202 -14.51 5.80 -16.80
N HIS A 203 -14.48 4.69 -16.07
CA HIS A 203 -15.61 4.24 -15.24
C HIS A 203 -15.44 4.54 -13.74
N ASN A 204 -14.43 5.35 -13.35
CA ASN A 204 -14.13 5.72 -11.96
C ASN A 204 -13.97 4.48 -11.04
N ARG A 205 -13.31 3.43 -11.53
CA ARG A 205 -13.11 2.18 -10.79
C ARG A 205 -11.84 2.18 -9.93
N ILE A 206 -10.94 3.15 -10.09
CA ILE A 206 -9.85 3.41 -9.15
C ILE A 206 -10.41 4.26 -8.02
N LEU A 207 -10.79 3.59 -6.92
CA LEU A 207 -11.56 4.22 -5.85
C LEU A 207 -10.73 5.10 -4.93
N SER A 208 -9.47 4.73 -4.67
CA SER A 208 -8.57 5.46 -3.79
C SER A 208 -7.14 4.98 -3.99
N THR A 209 -6.19 5.89 -3.78
CA THR A 209 -4.75 5.62 -3.71
C THR A 209 -4.17 6.28 -2.48
N TYR A 210 -3.11 5.68 -1.91
CA TYR A 210 -2.40 6.27 -0.79
C TYR A 210 -0.96 5.76 -0.71
N ASP A 211 0.00 6.67 -0.67
CA ASP A 211 1.40 6.38 -0.38
C ASP A 211 1.64 6.45 1.13
N PHE A 212 1.93 5.31 1.75
CA PHE A 212 2.21 5.21 3.19
C PHE A 212 3.63 5.65 3.57
N VAL A 213 4.48 5.94 2.60
CA VAL A 213 5.85 6.43 2.83
C VAL A 213 5.90 7.94 2.80
N ASP A 214 5.30 8.55 1.77
CA ASP A 214 5.29 10.00 1.56
C ASP A 214 4.00 10.66 2.08
N HIS A 215 3.05 9.88 2.61
CA HIS A 215 1.80 10.33 3.22
C HIS A 215 0.94 11.22 2.31
N ASN A 216 0.84 10.83 1.05
CA ASN A 216 0.02 11.53 0.05
C ASN A 216 -0.77 10.53 -0.82
N SER A 217 -1.53 11.00 -1.80
CA SER A 217 -2.32 10.15 -2.69
C SER A 217 -1.61 9.77 -3.98
N ASN A 218 -0.38 10.27 -4.23
CA ASN A 218 0.36 9.96 -5.44
C ASN A 218 1.11 8.64 -5.28
N VAL A 219 0.77 7.65 -6.11
CA VAL A 219 1.41 6.34 -6.16
C VAL A 219 2.00 6.04 -7.54
N TYR A 220 1.96 7.05 -8.44
CA TYR A 220 2.20 6.87 -9.88
C TYR A 220 3.61 7.26 -10.34
N ASP A 221 4.47 7.71 -9.46
CA ASP A 221 5.84 8.16 -9.73
C ASP A 221 6.93 7.24 -9.13
N ASP A 222 6.50 6.15 -8.48
CA ASP A 222 7.39 5.20 -7.84
C ASP A 222 7.70 3.97 -8.74
N HIS A 223 7.67 2.78 -8.14
CA HIS A 223 8.16 1.55 -8.76
C HIS A 223 7.18 0.97 -9.80
N THR A 224 7.72 0.30 -10.83
CA THR A 224 6.93 -0.32 -11.92
C THR A 224 6.23 -1.60 -11.51
N HIS A 225 6.68 -2.28 -10.44
CA HIS A 225 6.19 -3.60 -10.06
C HIS A 225 4.68 -3.62 -9.82
N GLY A 226 4.15 -2.65 -9.07
CA GLY A 226 2.71 -2.54 -8.83
C GLY A 226 1.90 -2.34 -10.12
N SER A 227 2.41 -1.57 -11.09
CA SER A 227 1.75 -1.42 -12.40
C SER A 227 1.70 -2.73 -13.17
N MET A 228 2.76 -3.55 -13.10
CA MET A 228 2.76 -4.89 -13.71
C MET A 228 1.75 -5.81 -13.04
N CYS A 229 1.74 -5.87 -11.70
CA CYS A 229 0.76 -6.67 -10.96
C CYS A 229 -0.67 -6.19 -11.22
N PHE A 230 -0.87 -4.86 -11.28
CA PHE A 230 -2.16 -4.26 -11.57
C PHE A 230 -2.66 -4.61 -12.98
N SER A 231 -1.77 -4.69 -13.97
CA SER A 231 -2.14 -5.06 -15.34
C SER A 231 -2.63 -6.52 -15.45
N ILE A 232 -2.06 -7.42 -14.67
CA ILE A 232 -2.51 -8.83 -14.62
C ILE A 232 -3.95 -8.94 -14.09
N ILE A 233 -4.35 -8.01 -13.21
CA ILE A 233 -5.67 -8.03 -12.59
C ILE A 233 -6.66 -7.15 -13.35
N GLY A 234 -6.37 -5.87 -13.52
CA GLY A 234 -7.32 -4.83 -13.89
C GLY A 234 -7.15 -4.27 -15.31
N ALA A 235 -6.16 -4.71 -16.10
CA ALA A 235 -6.04 -4.23 -17.47
C ALA A 235 -7.29 -4.58 -18.29
N ASN A 236 -7.72 -3.62 -19.14
CA ASN A 236 -8.81 -3.82 -20.09
C ASN A 236 -8.49 -3.05 -21.38
N ASP A 237 -7.57 -3.61 -22.16
CA ASP A 237 -7.12 -3.13 -23.46
C ASP A 237 -7.18 -4.31 -24.47
N PRO A 238 -8.39 -4.62 -24.98
CA PRO A 238 -8.61 -5.78 -25.87
C PRO A 238 -7.72 -5.72 -27.10
N GLY A 239 -7.06 -6.84 -27.39
CA GLY A 239 -6.07 -6.97 -28.46
C GLY A 239 -4.62 -6.78 -27.98
N ASN A 240 -4.40 -6.15 -26.83
CA ASN A 240 -3.09 -5.99 -26.21
C ASN A 240 -2.99 -6.77 -24.90
N ILE A 241 -3.82 -6.44 -23.92
CA ILE A 241 -3.82 -7.09 -22.59
C ILE A 241 -5.19 -6.96 -21.92
N VAL A 242 -5.74 -8.06 -21.43
CA VAL A 242 -6.90 -8.06 -20.52
C VAL A 242 -6.56 -8.88 -19.30
N GLY A 243 -6.79 -8.31 -18.11
CA GLY A 243 -6.51 -8.93 -16.83
C GLY A 243 -7.60 -9.90 -16.38
N THR A 244 -7.45 -10.43 -15.15
CA THR A 244 -8.37 -11.45 -14.60
C THR A 244 -9.64 -10.86 -14.01
N ALA A 245 -9.68 -9.55 -13.72
CA ALA A 245 -10.84 -8.84 -13.17
C ALA A 245 -10.96 -7.43 -13.79
N PRO A 246 -11.14 -7.32 -15.13
CA PRO A 246 -11.05 -6.05 -15.85
C PRO A 246 -12.22 -5.11 -15.56
N GLU A 247 -13.25 -5.59 -14.86
CA GLU A 247 -14.45 -4.84 -14.46
C GLU A 247 -14.58 -4.67 -12.93
N ALA A 248 -13.52 -4.95 -12.15
CA ALA A 248 -13.49 -4.75 -10.71
C ALA A 248 -13.47 -3.26 -10.33
#